data_d24f2b2c118f2858f9cc986a3f7668eb
#
_entry.id   d24f2b2c118f2858f9cc986a3f7668eb
#
_cell.length_a   1.000
_cell.length_b   1.000
_cell.length_c   1.000
_cell.angle_alpha   90.00
_cell.angle_beta   90.00
_cell.angle_gamma   90.00
#
_symmetry.space_group_name_H-M   'P 1'
#
loop_
_entity.id
_entity.type
_entity.pdbx_description
1 polymer ?
#
loop_
_entity_poly.entity_id
_entity_poly.type
_entity_poly.pdbx_seq_one_letter_code
_entity_poly.pdbx_strand_id
1 'polypeptide(L)'
;GTNQIEQACPDTKATAYSGTGGVKLSSPTRRVAFALNFGEYNLFGSNLISSESRIMWIRNVKERVQKIAPFFNYDADPYPAVVDGKVVWILDAFTTTSRYPNSQSANTDQLSAGSGLNTSFNYVRNSVKVVVDAYSGEATFYQVDANDPIANTWAKVFPKLLTPVSEASTELIAHFRYPEDLFRVQTNMYGRYQFDDPTLFFNRDAAWSVAQAPPSEPEGTTGIVSSTDPSLTPDLINVQDANVARFEPYFTIFHAPGATETNGVFSMLRPFVPFSSDNARKELRAFMVVSSDPRTYGQLKVYKVGEPLPEGPATIAAEFGSDPTVSQQITLLDQRGSRVIFGDLQIVPVAKGLVYVRPVFVRPDDASARQVFVRKILASYNNKVVIADDLTTAIMRLFPGYAGSLGDRVGDGQVAAPDATAPDVGGTTATTVPSSVPSGAQSAPELLAQAETLFDQAD
;
A
#
# COMPACT_ATOMS: atom_id res chain seq x y z
N GLY A 1 -0.56 9.24 -33.92
CA GLY A 1 -1.68 9.80 -33.25
C GLY A 1 -1.63 11.26 -32.83
N THR A 2 -0.71 12.10 -33.35
CA THR A 2 -0.64 13.51 -32.96
C THR A 2 -1.68 14.39 -33.67
N ASN A 3 -2.09 14.05 -34.88
CA ASN A 3 -2.97 14.93 -35.66
C ASN A 3 -4.47 14.89 -35.30
N GLN A 4 -4.95 13.86 -34.61
CA GLN A 4 -6.36 13.87 -34.15
C GLN A 4 -6.59 14.81 -32.97
N ILE A 5 -5.53 15.07 -32.18
CA ILE A 5 -5.60 16.02 -31.05
C ILE A 5 -5.55 17.46 -31.56
N GLU A 6 -4.78 17.74 -32.62
CA GLU A 6 -4.70 19.08 -33.23
C GLU A 6 -6.03 19.56 -33.81
N GLN A 7 -6.86 18.64 -34.36
CA GLN A 7 -8.19 19.01 -34.88
C GLN A 7 -9.23 19.27 -33.78
N ALA A 8 -9.03 18.67 -32.59
CA ALA A 8 -9.96 18.84 -31.47
C ALA A 8 -9.61 20.06 -30.58
N CYS A 9 -8.34 20.50 -30.59
CA CYS A 9 -7.84 21.61 -29.76
C CYS A 9 -6.81 22.43 -30.53
N PRO A 10 -7.24 23.43 -31.29
CA PRO A 10 -6.34 24.21 -32.18
C PRO A 10 -5.21 24.97 -31.46
N ASP A 11 -5.32 25.19 -30.15
CA ASP A 11 -4.30 25.89 -29.34
C ASP A 11 -3.28 24.96 -28.66
N THR A 12 -3.36 23.64 -28.86
CA THR A 12 -2.41 22.69 -28.27
C THR A 12 -1.20 22.49 -29.17
N LYS A 13 0.00 22.81 -28.67
CA LYS A 13 1.26 22.46 -29.35
C LYS A 13 1.39 20.96 -29.45
N ALA A 14 1.48 20.42 -30.66
CA ALA A 14 1.80 19.03 -30.90
C ALA A 14 3.14 18.67 -30.23
N THR A 15 3.14 17.72 -29.30
CA THR A 15 4.35 17.19 -28.68
C THR A 15 4.78 15.92 -29.38
N ALA A 16 6.01 15.89 -29.91
CA ALA A 16 6.58 14.66 -30.46
C ALA A 16 7.35 13.90 -29.37
N TYR A 17 7.22 12.56 -29.39
CA TYR A 17 8.01 11.72 -28.49
C TYR A 17 9.50 11.84 -28.84
N SER A 18 10.31 12.31 -27.89
CA SER A 18 11.76 12.47 -28.04
C SER A 18 12.60 11.37 -27.40
N GLY A 19 11.93 10.39 -26.75
CA GLY A 19 12.60 9.31 -26.02
C GLY A 19 13.17 8.21 -26.92
N THR A 20 13.98 7.36 -26.30
CA THR A 20 14.64 6.22 -26.96
C THR A 20 13.84 4.91 -26.88
N GLY A 21 12.75 4.87 -26.10
CA GLY A 21 11.95 3.68 -25.85
C GLY A 21 11.19 3.18 -27.07
N GLY A 22 10.76 1.92 -27.00
CA GLY A 22 10.00 1.26 -28.06
C GLY A 22 10.82 0.89 -29.30
N VAL A 23 10.15 0.32 -30.29
CA VAL A 23 10.74 -0.12 -31.55
C VAL A 23 10.50 0.94 -32.64
N LYS A 24 11.56 1.41 -33.26
CA LYS A 24 11.50 2.41 -34.34
C LYS A 24 10.88 1.78 -35.59
N LEU A 25 9.88 2.41 -36.18
CA LEU A 25 9.17 1.96 -37.38
C LEU A 25 9.87 2.44 -38.67
N SER A 26 11.19 2.31 -38.73
CA SER A 26 12.04 2.87 -39.80
C SER A 26 11.94 2.13 -41.13
N SER A 27 11.45 0.89 -41.18
CA SER A 27 11.34 0.13 -42.44
C SER A 27 9.90 -0.31 -42.71
N PRO A 28 9.49 -0.39 -44.01
CA PRO A 28 8.18 -0.89 -44.41
C PRO A 28 7.90 -2.31 -43.91
N THR A 29 8.89 -3.20 -43.95
CA THR A 29 8.78 -4.59 -43.49
C THR A 29 8.45 -4.66 -42.00
N ARG A 30 9.06 -3.78 -41.18
CA ARG A 30 8.80 -3.70 -39.76
C ARG A 30 7.39 -3.19 -39.48
N ARG A 31 6.89 -2.20 -40.26
CA ARG A 31 5.50 -1.69 -40.18
C ARG A 31 4.50 -2.79 -40.52
N VAL A 32 4.75 -3.55 -41.59
CA VAL A 32 3.89 -4.69 -41.99
C VAL A 32 3.86 -5.73 -40.89
N ALA A 33 5.02 -6.11 -40.35
CA ALA A 33 5.09 -7.09 -39.27
C ALA A 33 4.26 -6.70 -38.05
N PHE A 34 4.35 -5.42 -37.62
CA PHE A 34 3.52 -4.91 -36.52
C PHE A 34 2.04 -4.80 -36.90
N ALA A 35 1.72 -4.39 -38.14
CA ALA A 35 0.33 -4.32 -38.63
C ALA A 35 -0.34 -5.69 -38.59
N LEU A 36 0.36 -6.74 -39.02
CA LEU A 36 -0.11 -8.12 -38.95
C LEU A 36 -0.23 -8.62 -37.50
N ASN A 37 0.77 -8.36 -36.67
CA ASN A 37 0.77 -8.81 -35.27
C ASN A 37 -0.38 -8.20 -34.44
N PHE A 38 -0.76 -6.95 -34.73
CA PHE A 38 -1.83 -6.26 -34.00
C PHE A 38 -3.16 -6.25 -34.72
N GLY A 39 -3.24 -6.74 -35.95
CA GLY A 39 -4.43 -6.65 -36.79
C GLY A 39 -4.80 -5.20 -37.15
N GLU A 40 -3.81 -4.28 -37.14
CA GLU A 40 -4.05 -2.84 -37.29
C GLU A 40 -3.42 -2.32 -38.60
N TYR A 41 -4.25 -2.22 -39.64
CA TYR A 41 -3.83 -1.79 -40.97
C TYR A 41 -3.22 -0.35 -40.99
N ASN A 42 -3.69 0.52 -40.12
CA ASN A 42 -3.21 1.92 -40.06
C ASN A 42 -1.72 2.03 -39.71
N LEU A 43 -1.10 1.01 -39.10
CA LEU A 43 0.35 0.97 -38.88
C LEU A 43 1.16 0.95 -40.17
N PHE A 44 0.57 0.44 -41.25
CA PHE A 44 1.20 0.40 -42.57
C PHE A 44 0.66 1.46 -43.52
N GLY A 45 -0.67 1.66 -43.56
CA GLY A 45 -1.33 2.48 -44.58
C GLY A 45 -1.49 3.96 -44.22
N SER A 46 -1.18 4.38 -42.97
CA SER A 46 -1.37 5.77 -42.52
C SER A 46 -0.17 6.65 -42.83
N ASN A 47 -0.43 7.85 -43.36
CA ASN A 47 0.56 8.90 -43.55
C ASN A 47 1.01 9.58 -42.24
N LEU A 48 0.32 9.29 -41.12
CA LEU A 48 0.66 9.81 -39.80
C LEU A 48 1.87 9.13 -39.15
N ILE A 49 2.31 7.97 -39.73
CA ILE A 49 3.43 7.20 -39.23
C ILE A 49 4.65 7.45 -40.09
N SER A 50 5.67 8.08 -39.49
CA SER A 50 6.97 8.39 -40.12
C SER A 50 8.01 7.28 -39.84
N SER A 51 9.18 7.40 -40.45
CA SER A 51 10.34 6.56 -40.14
C SER A 51 10.88 6.78 -38.70
N GLU A 52 10.55 7.93 -38.11
CA GLU A 52 10.94 8.26 -36.74
C GLU A 52 9.92 7.80 -35.68
N SER A 53 8.72 7.41 -36.11
CA SER A 53 7.68 6.90 -35.22
C SER A 53 8.16 5.66 -34.50
N ARG A 54 7.79 5.52 -33.22
CA ARG A 54 8.13 4.39 -32.37
C ARG A 54 6.86 3.71 -31.86
N ILE A 55 6.86 2.40 -31.83
CA ILE A 55 5.79 1.61 -31.26
C ILE A 55 6.22 1.11 -29.86
N MET A 56 5.44 1.48 -28.85
CA MET A 56 5.58 0.96 -27.50
C MET A 56 4.52 -0.09 -27.28
N TRP A 57 4.90 -1.35 -27.32
CA TRP A 57 4.02 -2.47 -27.00
C TRP A 57 4.39 -3.01 -25.62
N ILE A 58 3.56 -3.89 -25.05
CA ILE A 58 3.77 -4.38 -23.67
C ILE A 58 3.93 -3.19 -22.71
N ARG A 59 2.87 -2.36 -22.63
CA ARG A 59 2.86 -1.18 -21.77
C ARG A 59 2.50 -1.50 -20.32
N ASN A 60 1.87 -2.64 -20.07
CA ASN A 60 1.68 -3.13 -18.71
C ASN A 60 3.04 -3.42 -18.08
N VAL A 61 3.33 -2.76 -16.96
CA VAL A 61 4.63 -2.82 -16.27
C VAL A 61 4.98 -4.25 -15.88
N LYS A 62 4.03 -4.95 -15.25
CA LYS A 62 4.22 -6.32 -14.78
C LYS A 62 4.45 -7.30 -15.94
N GLU A 63 3.61 -7.25 -16.97
CA GLU A 63 3.79 -8.08 -18.17
C GLU A 63 5.15 -7.82 -18.82
N ARG A 64 5.58 -6.57 -18.85
CA ARG A 64 6.88 -6.17 -19.43
C ARG A 64 8.04 -6.83 -18.70
N VAL A 65 8.10 -6.71 -17.37
CA VAL A 65 9.20 -7.25 -16.58
C VAL A 65 9.18 -8.78 -16.53
N GLN A 66 8.00 -9.40 -16.54
CA GLN A 66 7.84 -10.85 -16.64
C GLN A 66 8.38 -11.41 -17.96
N LYS A 67 8.27 -10.67 -19.06
CA LYS A 67 8.87 -11.08 -20.34
C LYS A 67 10.39 -10.93 -20.38
N ILE A 68 10.94 -9.99 -19.61
CA ILE A 68 12.40 -9.79 -19.51
C ILE A 68 13.02 -10.87 -18.63
N ALA A 69 12.43 -11.13 -17.43
CA ALA A 69 12.96 -12.07 -16.45
C ALA A 69 11.84 -12.98 -15.91
N PRO A 70 11.38 -13.98 -16.69
CA PRO A 70 10.24 -14.84 -16.34
C PRO A 70 10.50 -15.80 -15.19
N PHE A 71 11.72 -15.88 -14.70
CA PHE A 71 12.14 -16.76 -13.61
C PHE A 71 12.05 -16.12 -12.22
N PHE A 72 11.66 -14.84 -12.13
CA PHE A 72 11.26 -14.21 -10.89
C PHE A 72 9.74 -14.25 -10.72
N ASN A 73 9.31 -14.30 -9.47
CA ASN A 73 7.93 -14.07 -9.10
C ASN A 73 7.74 -12.58 -8.76
N TYR A 74 6.64 -11.98 -9.20
CA TYR A 74 6.44 -10.54 -9.06
C TYR A 74 5.26 -10.23 -8.15
N ASP A 75 5.38 -9.17 -7.38
CA ASP A 75 4.28 -8.63 -6.58
C ASP A 75 3.08 -8.25 -7.47
N ALA A 76 1.90 -8.21 -6.86
CA ALA A 76 0.69 -7.84 -7.59
C ALA A 76 0.62 -6.34 -7.90
N ASP A 77 1.25 -5.49 -7.07
CA ASP A 77 1.03 -4.05 -7.02
C ASP A 77 2.27 -3.22 -7.42
N PRO A 78 2.48 -2.98 -8.72
CA PRO A 78 3.45 -1.99 -9.16
C PRO A 78 2.97 -0.58 -8.79
N TYR A 79 3.83 0.22 -8.18
CA TYR A 79 3.49 1.59 -7.77
C TYR A 79 4.35 2.65 -8.46
N PRO A 80 3.76 3.82 -8.78
CA PRO A 80 4.52 4.93 -9.37
C PRO A 80 5.24 5.74 -8.30
N ALA A 81 6.39 6.30 -8.67
CA ALA A 81 7.14 7.28 -7.88
C ALA A 81 7.72 8.36 -8.78
N VAL A 82 7.95 9.55 -8.22
CA VAL A 82 8.71 10.61 -8.89
C VAL A 82 10.12 10.59 -8.30
N VAL A 83 11.09 10.26 -9.11
CA VAL A 83 12.50 10.12 -8.70
C VAL A 83 13.38 10.90 -9.67
N ASP A 84 14.23 11.76 -9.15
CA ASP A 84 15.13 12.61 -9.95
C ASP A 84 14.40 13.37 -11.09
N GLY A 85 13.17 13.85 -10.79
CA GLY A 85 12.31 14.57 -11.74
C GLY A 85 11.67 13.71 -12.84
N LYS A 86 11.71 12.38 -12.73
CA LYS A 86 11.11 11.41 -13.65
C LYS A 86 10.06 10.57 -12.96
N VAL A 87 9.01 10.22 -13.69
CA VAL A 87 8.05 9.21 -13.22
C VAL A 87 8.61 7.82 -13.53
N VAL A 88 8.72 7.00 -12.49
CA VAL A 88 9.12 5.60 -12.57
C VAL A 88 8.06 4.70 -11.95
N TRP A 89 7.98 3.46 -12.43
CA TRP A 89 7.20 2.40 -11.78
C TRP A 89 8.16 1.49 -11.03
N ILE A 90 7.84 1.19 -9.80
CA ILE A 90 8.62 0.28 -8.96
C ILE A 90 7.79 -0.98 -8.75
N LEU A 91 8.41 -2.14 -8.91
CA LEU A 91 7.78 -3.44 -8.74
C LEU A 91 8.72 -4.39 -8.01
N ASP A 92 8.19 -5.09 -7.01
CA ASP A 92 8.92 -6.09 -6.26
C ASP A 92 9.02 -7.41 -7.02
N ALA A 93 10.20 -8.02 -6.97
CA ALA A 93 10.44 -9.33 -7.53
C ALA A 93 11.06 -10.27 -6.49
N PHE A 94 10.54 -11.49 -6.46
CA PHE A 94 10.87 -12.50 -5.48
C PHE A 94 11.65 -13.64 -6.12
N THR A 95 12.58 -14.19 -5.37
CA THR A 95 13.16 -15.50 -5.61
C THR A 95 12.46 -16.50 -4.72
N THR A 96 12.05 -17.63 -5.30
CA THR A 96 11.33 -18.68 -4.57
C THR A 96 11.86 -20.06 -4.89
N THR A 97 11.70 -21.00 -3.98
CA THR A 97 11.84 -22.42 -4.23
C THR A 97 10.95 -23.25 -3.30
N SER A 98 10.46 -24.39 -3.75
CA SER A 98 9.74 -25.37 -2.93
C SER A 98 10.65 -26.49 -2.39
N ARG A 99 11.98 -26.35 -2.57
CA ARG A 99 12.96 -27.41 -2.29
C ARG A 99 13.90 -27.07 -1.13
N TYR A 100 13.56 -26.09 -0.29
CA TYR A 100 14.38 -25.81 0.88
C TYR A 100 14.19 -26.93 1.91
N PRO A 101 15.28 -27.56 2.39
CA PRO A 101 15.18 -28.73 3.25
C PRO A 101 14.60 -28.38 4.63
N ASN A 102 13.84 -29.30 5.20
CA ASN A 102 13.26 -29.20 6.54
C ASN A 102 12.45 -27.90 6.78
N SER A 103 11.83 -27.38 5.74
CA SER A 103 10.99 -26.18 5.79
C SER A 103 9.56 -26.49 5.35
N GLN A 104 8.62 -25.89 6.04
CA GLN A 104 7.20 -25.96 5.73
C GLN A 104 6.85 -25.13 4.50
N SER A 105 5.85 -25.56 3.73
CA SER A 105 5.26 -24.74 2.68
C SER A 105 4.64 -23.46 3.25
N ALA A 106 4.81 -22.36 2.54
CA ALA A 106 4.24 -21.08 2.90
C ALA A 106 2.70 -21.12 2.82
N ASN A 107 2.05 -20.40 3.72
CA ASN A 107 0.61 -20.12 3.60
C ASN A 107 0.41 -18.91 2.68
N THR A 108 -0.14 -19.16 1.51
CA THR A 108 -0.40 -18.16 0.47
C THR A 108 -1.88 -17.77 0.40
N ASP A 109 -2.67 -18.11 1.42
CA ASP A 109 -4.09 -17.76 1.47
C ASP A 109 -4.31 -16.25 1.39
N GLN A 110 -5.30 -15.86 0.58
CA GLN A 110 -5.75 -14.49 0.43
C GLN A 110 -4.66 -13.50 -0.03
N LEU A 111 -3.72 -13.96 -0.84
CA LEU A 111 -2.84 -13.06 -1.57
C LEU A 111 -3.62 -12.30 -2.65
N SER A 112 -3.11 -11.14 -3.03
CA SER A 112 -3.71 -10.29 -4.06
C SER A 112 -3.87 -11.05 -5.37
N ALA A 113 -4.96 -10.79 -6.09
CA ALA A 113 -5.18 -11.36 -7.41
C ALA A 113 -4.02 -10.97 -8.36
N GLY A 114 -3.42 -11.95 -8.98
CA GLY A 114 -2.25 -11.74 -9.84
C GLY A 114 -0.91 -11.73 -9.11
N SER A 115 -0.85 -11.98 -7.80
CA SER A 115 0.42 -12.19 -7.10
C SER A 115 1.23 -13.33 -7.70
N GLY A 116 2.51 -13.08 -7.92
CA GLY A 116 3.45 -14.14 -8.32
C GLY A 116 3.75 -15.15 -7.21
N LEU A 117 3.34 -14.85 -5.98
CA LEU A 117 3.46 -15.73 -4.82
C LEU A 117 2.28 -16.70 -4.66
N ASN A 118 1.28 -16.67 -5.55
CA ASN A 118 0.20 -17.66 -5.63
C ASN A 118 0.71 -19.00 -6.19
N THR A 119 1.80 -19.51 -5.62
CA THR A 119 2.44 -20.77 -6.00
C THR A 119 2.93 -21.49 -4.75
N SER A 120 3.17 -22.81 -4.86
CA SER A 120 3.75 -23.54 -3.73
C SER A 120 5.23 -23.26 -3.59
N PHE A 121 5.66 -22.74 -2.45
CA PHE A 121 7.07 -22.54 -2.10
C PHE A 121 7.27 -22.69 -0.59
N ASN A 122 8.52 -22.95 -0.18
CA ASN A 122 8.95 -22.99 1.21
C ASN A 122 10.19 -22.12 1.49
N TYR A 123 10.58 -21.31 0.50
CA TYR A 123 11.60 -20.28 0.59
C TYR A 123 11.19 -19.12 -0.30
N VAL A 124 11.29 -17.91 0.22
CA VAL A 124 11.04 -16.67 -0.51
C VAL A 124 11.93 -15.55 0.00
N ARG A 125 12.46 -14.74 -0.92
CA ARG A 125 13.12 -13.47 -0.61
C ARG A 125 12.69 -12.38 -1.57
N ASN A 126 12.57 -11.17 -1.08
CA ASN A 126 12.45 -9.96 -1.90
C ASN A 126 13.86 -9.49 -2.28
N SER A 127 14.46 -10.14 -3.25
CA SER A 127 15.87 -9.93 -3.60
C SER A 127 16.06 -8.91 -4.71
N VAL A 128 15.00 -8.55 -5.41
CA VAL A 128 15.09 -7.65 -6.56
C VAL A 128 13.97 -6.61 -6.54
N LYS A 129 14.34 -5.35 -6.76
CA LYS A 129 13.42 -4.25 -7.07
C LYS A 129 13.55 -3.90 -8.56
N VAL A 130 12.46 -3.92 -9.28
CA VAL A 130 12.45 -3.55 -10.69
C VAL A 130 11.93 -2.13 -10.84
N VAL A 131 12.68 -1.29 -11.51
CA VAL A 131 12.33 0.10 -11.77
C VAL A 131 12.14 0.28 -13.27
N VAL A 132 10.97 0.75 -13.67
CA VAL A 132 10.61 0.98 -15.08
C VAL A 132 10.36 2.45 -15.31
N ASP A 133 11.16 3.08 -16.15
CA ASP A 133 10.97 4.47 -16.56
C ASP A 133 9.65 4.61 -17.34
N ALA A 134 8.74 5.46 -16.86
CA ALA A 134 7.41 5.60 -17.43
C ALA A 134 7.41 6.21 -18.84
N TYR A 135 8.47 6.95 -19.19
CA TYR A 135 8.59 7.61 -20.48
C TYR A 135 9.24 6.72 -21.53
N SER A 136 10.36 6.07 -21.21
CA SER A 136 11.10 5.22 -22.14
C SER A 136 10.66 3.74 -22.08
N GLY A 137 10.12 3.29 -20.94
CA GLY A 137 9.82 1.90 -20.66
C GLY A 137 11.09 1.07 -20.43
N GLU A 138 12.24 1.68 -20.18
CA GLU A 138 13.46 0.98 -19.78
C GLU A 138 13.27 0.38 -18.39
N ALA A 139 13.70 -0.88 -18.21
CA ALA A 139 13.57 -1.61 -16.97
C ALA A 139 14.95 -1.92 -16.39
N THR A 140 15.19 -1.50 -15.15
CA THR A 140 16.41 -1.79 -14.39
C THR A 140 16.06 -2.70 -13.22
N PHE A 141 16.78 -3.80 -13.07
CA PHE A 141 16.58 -4.78 -12.01
C PHE A 141 17.65 -4.58 -10.93
N TYR A 142 17.30 -3.94 -9.83
CA TYR A 142 18.21 -3.72 -8.70
C TYR A 142 18.22 -4.90 -7.76
N GLN A 143 19.40 -5.52 -7.57
CA GLN A 143 19.58 -6.55 -6.55
C GLN A 143 19.71 -5.88 -5.18
N VAL A 144 18.69 -6.06 -4.32
CA VAL A 144 18.61 -5.46 -2.98
C VAL A 144 19.08 -6.41 -1.88
N ASP A 145 19.06 -7.72 -2.11
CA ASP A 145 19.63 -8.73 -1.21
C ASP A 145 20.85 -9.41 -1.86
N ALA A 146 22.04 -8.95 -1.48
CA ALA A 146 23.29 -9.51 -1.97
C ALA A 146 23.59 -10.93 -1.43
N ASN A 147 22.89 -11.37 -0.39
CA ASN A 147 23.08 -12.67 0.25
C ASN A 147 22.14 -13.76 -0.28
N ASP A 148 21.23 -13.44 -1.19
CA ASP A 148 20.34 -14.44 -1.78
C ASP A 148 21.07 -15.33 -2.80
N PRO A 149 21.21 -16.65 -2.52
CA PRO A 149 21.92 -17.56 -3.41
C PRO A 149 21.20 -17.74 -4.77
N ILE A 150 19.87 -17.60 -4.81
CA ILE A 150 19.10 -17.75 -6.06
C ILE A 150 19.31 -16.52 -6.95
N ALA A 151 19.19 -15.31 -6.40
CA ALA A 151 19.48 -14.08 -7.15
C ALA A 151 20.94 -14.05 -7.63
N ASN A 152 21.89 -14.44 -6.79
CA ASN A 152 23.30 -14.54 -7.15
C ASN A 152 23.57 -15.56 -8.26
N THR A 153 22.79 -16.64 -8.33
CA THR A 153 22.85 -17.61 -9.43
C THR A 153 22.38 -16.99 -10.73
N TRP A 154 21.24 -16.29 -10.71
CA TRP A 154 20.73 -15.58 -11.90
C TRP A 154 21.66 -14.47 -12.37
N ALA A 155 22.30 -13.74 -11.45
CA ALA A 155 23.32 -12.73 -11.79
C ALA A 155 24.51 -13.33 -12.53
N LYS A 156 24.91 -14.57 -12.21
CA LYS A 156 25.97 -15.29 -12.94
C LYS A 156 25.51 -15.79 -14.30
N VAL A 157 24.25 -16.24 -14.42
CA VAL A 157 23.69 -16.71 -15.71
C VAL A 157 23.47 -15.53 -16.66
N PHE A 158 23.02 -14.38 -16.12
CA PHE A 158 22.74 -13.15 -16.88
C PHE A 158 23.51 -11.95 -16.29
N PRO A 159 24.82 -11.81 -16.57
CA PRO A 159 25.70 -10.84 -15.87
C PRO A 159 25.32 -9.35 -16.05
N LYS A 160 24.42 -9.04 -16.99
CA LYS A 160 23.96 -7.67 -17.28
C LYS A 160 22.53 -7.42 -16.83
N LEU A 161 21.87 -8.40 -16.20
CA LEU A 161 20.47 -8.27 -15.83
C LEU A 161 20.31 -7.55 -14.50
N LEU A 162 21.10 -7.93 -13.50
CA LEU A 162 21.00 -7.39 -12.15
C LEU A 162 22.04 -6.30 -11.93
N THR A 163 21.56 -5.16 -11.47
CA THR A 163 22.37 -3.99 -11.04
C THR A 163 22.42 -3.98 -9.52
N PRO A 164 23.61 -3.83 -8.89
CA PRO A 164 23.68 -3.68 -7.44
C PRO A 164 22.85 -2.48 -6.95
N VAL A 165 22.15 -2.63 -5.81
CA VAL A 165 21.36 -1.52 -5.24
C VAL A 165 22.21 -0.30 -4.87
N SER A 166 23.50 -0.48 -4.65
CA SER A 166 24.45 0.62 -4.40
C SER A 166 24.60 1.59 -5.56
N GLU A 167 24.17 1.21 -6.77
CA GLU A 167 24.14 2.08 -7.94
C GLU A 167 22.83 2.88 -8.06
N ALA A 168 21.83 2.59 -7.24
CA ALA A 168 20.59 3.34 -7.18
C ALA A 168 20.78 4.70 -6.48
N SER A 169 20.05 5.72 -6.91
CA SER A 169 20.07 7.01 -6.21
C SER A 169 19.47 6.89 -4.82
N THR A 170 19.92 7.72 -3.88
CA THR A 170 19.36 7.76 -2.51
C THR A 170 17.86 8.10 -2.56
N GLU A 171 17.44 8.95 -3.48
CA GLU A 171 16.04 9.29 -3.69
C GLU A 171 15.23 8.06 -4.11
N LEU A 172 15.73 7.25 -5.05
CA LEU A 172 15.07 6.02 -5.46
C LEU A 172 14.94 5.04 -4.29
N ILE A 173 16.01 4.84 -3.52
CA ILE A 173 16.00 3.93 -2.36
C ILE A 173 14.97 4.38 -1.31
N ALA A 174 14.81 5.70 -1.12
CA ALA A 174 13.82 6.25 -0.19
C ALA A 174 12.36 5.96 -0.61
N HIS A 175 12.12 5.64 -1.87
CA HIS A 175 10.80 5.26 -2.39
C HIS A 175 10.54 3.74 -2.37
N PHE A 176 11.49 2.91 -1.94
CA PHE A 176 11.27 1.48 -1.84
C PHE A 176 10.32 1.16 -0.69
N ARG A 177 9.18 0.55 -1.02
CA ARG A 177 8.22 0.04 -0.06
C ARG A 177 8.51 -1.42 0.27
N TYR A 178 8.14 -1.86 1.48
CA TYR A 178 8.14 -3.29 1.77
C TYR A 178 6.98 -3.96 1.01
N PRO A 179 7.19 -5.11 0.34
CA PRO A 179 6.17 -5.74 -0.50
C PRO A 179 5.03 -6.31 0.32
N GLU A 180 3.81 -5.98 -0.08
CA GLU A 180 2.60 -6.36 0.64
C GLU A 180 2.37 -7.87 0.62
N ASP A 181 2.50 -8.51 -0.54
CA ASP A 181 2.29 -9.96 -0.68
C ASP A 181 3.26 -10.76 0.21
N LEU A 182 4.52 -10.34 0.31
CA LEU A 182 5.48 -10.97 1.21
C LEU A 182 5.09 -10.79 2.68
N PHE A 183 4.63 -9.60 3.06
CA PHE A 183 4.19 -9.33 4.42
C PHE A 183 2.93 -10.13 4.78
N ARG A 184 2.02 -10.35 3.82
CA ARG A 184 0.86 -11.24 3.98
C ARG A 184 1.30 -12.66 4.29
N VAL A 185 2.23 -13.22 3.51
CA VAL A 185 2.79 -14.56 3.74
C VAL A 185 3.46 -14.66 5.11
N GLN A 186 4.31 -13.70 5.45
CA GLN A 186 5.02 -13.68 6.74
C GLN A 186 4.06 -13.63 7.93
N THR A 187 3.03 -12.79 7.87
CA THR A 187 2.03 -12.69 8.95
C THR A 187 1.12 -13.91 9.00
N ASN A 188 0.75 -14.51 7.86
CA ASN A 188 0.00 -15.77 7.83
C ASN A 188 0.77 -16.91 8.54
N MET A 189 2.08 -16.94 8.42
CA MET A 189 2.92 -17.97 9.04
C MET A 189 3.25 -17.68 10.51
N TYR A 190 3.43 -16.39 10.87
CA TYR A 190 3.96 -15.99 12.17
C TYR A 190 3.10 -16.41 13.35
N GLY A 191 1.79 -16.38 13.21
CA GLY A 191 0.86 -16.63 14.32
C GLY A 191 1.06 -17.95 15.04
N ARG A 192 1.68 -18.94 14.39
CA ARG A 192 2.01 -20.23 14.98
C ARG A 192 3.41 -20.29 15.60
N TYR A 193 4.34 -19.42 15.13
CA TYR A 193 5.75 -19.47 15.52
C TYR A 193 6.16 -18.41 16.54
N GLN A 194 5.20 -17.79 17.21
CA GLN A 194 5.45 -16.68 18.13
C GLN A 194 5.77 -17.09 19.58
N PHE A 195 5.91 -18.39 19.85
CA PHE A 195 6.22 -18.98 21.18
C PHE A 195 7.10 -20.22 21.02
N ASP A 196 7.87 -20.54 22.08
CA ASP A 196 8.91 -21.57 22.05
C ASP A 196 8.48 -22.87 22.75
N ASP A 197 7.36 -22.90 23.49
CA ASP A 197 6.86 -24.09 24.20
C ASP A 197 6.33 -25.14 23.21
N PRO A 198 6.89 -26.37 23.18
CA PRO A 198 6.48 -27.41 22.25
C PRO A 198 5.03 -27.88 22.48
N THR A 199 4.55 -27.88 23.73
CA THR A 199 3.18 -28.31 24.08
C THR A 199 2.16 -27.30 23.57
N LEU A 200 2.43 -25.99 23.79
CA LEU A 200 1.59 -24.91 23.25
C LEU A 200 1.59 -24.92 21.73
N PHE A 201 2.76 -25.19 21.12
CA PHE A 201 2.89 -25.33 19.67
C PHE A 201 2.04 -26.49 19.12
N PHE A 202 2.08 -27.64 19.78
CA PHE A 202 1.32 -28.82 19.36
C PHE A 202 -0.19 -28.61 19.53
N ASN A 203 -0.62 -28.11 20.69
CA ASN A 203 -2.03 -27.91 21.02
C ASN A 203 -2.65 -26.68 20.33
N ARG A 204 -1.84 -25.73 19.82
CA ARG A 204 -2.25 -24.44 19.27
C ARG A 204 -2.94 -23.50 20.26
N ASP A 205 -2.85 -23.76 21.56
CA ASP A 205 -3.58 -23.01 22.59
C ASP A 205 -3.19 -21.53 22.65
N ALA A 206 -1.94 -21.21 22.33
CA ALA A 206 -1.41 -19.86 22.30
C ALA A 206 -1.24 -19.29 20.87
N ALA A 207 -1.72 -19.99 19.84
CA ALA A 207 -1.58 -19.54 18.45
C ALA A 207 -2.40 -18.28 18.20
N TRP A 208 -1.94 -17.49 17.21
CA TRP A 208 -2.62 -16.29 16.75
C TRP A 208 -3.05 -16.49 15.30
N SER A 209 -4.16 -15.87 14.94
CA SER A 209 -4.60 -15.70 13.56
C SER A 209 -4.49 -14.23 13.18
N VAL A 210 -4.31 -13.95 11.91
CA VAL A 210 -4.54 -12.58 11.41
C VAL A 210 -6.00 -12.23 11.72
N ALA A 211 -6.25 -11.02 12.20
CA ALA A 211 -7.59 -10.56 12.56
C ALA A 211 -8.58 -10.68 11.38
N GLN A 212 -9.84 -10.86 11.68
CA GLN A 212 -10.89 -10.85 10.66
C GLN A 212 -10.99 -9.45 10.04
N ALA A 213 -11.23 -9.42 8.72
CA ALA A 213 -11.42 -8.18 8.01
C ALA A 213 -12.75 -7.51 8.40
N PRO A 214 -12.78 -6.20 8.65
CA PRO A 214 -14.01 -5.45 8.73
C PRO A 214 -14.70 -5.39 7.35
N PRO A 215 -16.04 -5.38 7.26
CA PRO A 215 -16.75 -5.28 6.00
C PRO A 215 -16.43 -3.96 5.29
N SER A 216 -16.27 -4.00 3.96
CA SER A 216 -15.96 -2.82 3.14
C SER A 216 -17.20 -2.00 2.73
N GLU A 217 -18.39 -2.58 2.86
CA GLU A 217 -19.67 -1.94 2.54
C GLU A 217 -20.67 -2.12 3.70
N PRO A 218 -21.69 -1.26 3.84
CA PRO A 218 -22.78 -1.47 4.78
C PRO A 218 -23.48 -2.82 4.55
N GLU A 219 -24.10 -3.37 5.59
CA GLU A 219 -24.69 -4.71 5.59
C GLU A 219 -25.45 -5.08 4.32
N GLY A 220 -25.10 -6.23 3.75
CA GLY A 220 -25.76 -6.84 2.57
C GLY A 220 -24.81 -7.46 1.56
N THR A 221 -23.55 -7.08 1.56
CA THR A 221 -22.55 -7.61 0.62
C THR A 221 -21.43 -8.29 1.40
N THR A 222 -21.72 -9.45 1.99
CA THR A 222 -20.67 -10.34 2.48
C THR A 222 -19.89 -10.84 1.28
N GLY A 223 -18.80 -10.17 0.95
CA GLY A 223 -17.79 -10.72 0.08
C GLY A 223 -17.15 -11.92 0.77
N ILE A 224 -17.77 -13.09 0.64
CA ILE A 224 -17.11 -14.36 0.91
C ILE A 224 -16.07 -14.48 -0.19
N VAL A 225 -14.81 -14.22 0.13
CA VAL A 225 -13.71 -14.57 -0.75
C VAL A 225 -13.61 -16.09 -0.69
N SER A 226 -14.36 -16.75 -1.56
CA SER A 226 -14.24 -18.18 -1.77
C SER A 226 -12.90 -18.42 -2.48
N SER A 227 -11.88 -18.82 -1.76
CA SER A 227 -10.72 -19.46 -2.37
C SER A 227 -11.16 -20.88 -2.74
N THR A 228 -11.59 -21.06 -3.97
CA THR A 228 -11.96 -22.35 -4.53
C THR A 228 -10.73 -23.07 -5.10
N ASP A 229 -9.79 -23.43 -4.27
CA ASP A 229 -8.86 -24.51 -4.61
C ASP A 229 -9.10 -25.70 -3.66
N PRO A 230 -9.89 -26.71 -4.08
CA PRO A 230 -10.15 -27.91 -3.27
C PRO A 230 -8.95 -28.87 -3.15
N SER A 231 -7.82 -28.53 -3.79
CA SER A 231 -6.62 -29.37 -3.74
C SER A 231 -5.71 -29.10 -2.54
N LEU A 232 -5.96 -28.02 -1.80
CA LEU A 232 -5.24 -27.74 -0.57
C LEU A 232 -5.85 -28.61 0.54
N THR A 233 -5.22 -29.74 0.81
CA THR A 233 -5.48 -30.52 2.04
C THR A 233 -5.48 -29.56 3.23
N PRO A 234 -6.42 -29.69 4.19
CA PRO A 234 -6.40 -28.86 5.40
C PRO A 234 -5.06 -29.08 6.08
N ASP A 235 -4.16 -28.16 5.88
CA ASP A 235 -2.83 -28.26 6.45
C ASP A 235 -3.02 -28.17 7.97
N LEU A 236 -2.71 -29.27 8.67
CA LEU A 236 -2.78 -29.36 10.14
C LEU A 236 -1.99 -28.24 10.84
N ILE A 237 -1.27 -27.48 10.06
CA ILE A 237 -0.36 -26.43 10.48
C ILE A 237 -0.99 -25.02 10.33
N ASN A 238 -2.03 -24.89 9.51
CA ASN A 238 -2.66 -23.59 9.27
C ASN A 238 -3.53 -23.18 10.49
N VAL A 239 -3.29 -21.98 11.00
CA VAL A 239 -4.07 -21.34 12.06
C VAL A 239 -5.12 -20.37 11.51
N GLN A 240 -5.39 -20.40 10.21
CA GLN A 240 -6.36 -19.52 9.56
C GLN A 240 -7.39 -20.34 8.78
N ASP A 241 -8.64 -19.90 8.89
CA ASP A 241 -9.70 -20.39 8.01
C ASP A 241 -9.68 -19.58 6.70
N ALA A 242 -9.45 -20.26 5.59
CA ALA A 242 -9.40 -19.65 4.26
C ALA A 242 -10.75 -19.03 3.82
N ASN A 243 -11.86 -19.46 4.43
CA ASN A 243 -13.20 -18.95 4.11
C ASN A 243 -13.54 -17.63 4.82
N VAL A 244 -12.73 -17.20 5.78
CA VAL A 244 -12.93 -15.95 6.51
C VAL A 244 -11.98 -14.90 5.99
N ALA A 245 -12.52 -13.79 5.47
CA ALA A 245 -11.72 -12.66 5.03
C ALA A 245 -10.83 -12.14 6.16
N ARG A 246 -9.54 -11.99 5.89
CA ARG A 246 -8.55 -11.55 6.87
C ARG A 246 -8.17 -10.10 6.62
N PHE A 247 -7.82 -9.42 7.69
CA PHE A 247 -7.42 -8.02 7.68
C PHE A 247 -6.27 -7.81 6.69
N GLU A 248 -6.46 -6.88 5.76
CA GLU A 248 -5.45 -6.52 4.77
C GLU A 248 -4.38 -5.63 5.40
N PRO A 249 -3.10 -5.82 5.08
CA PRO A 249 -2.07 -4.89 5.53
C PRO A 249 -2.32 -3.50 4.94
N TYR A 250 -2.01 -2.46 5.67
CA TYR A 250 -2.09 -1.09 5.16
C TYR A 250 -0.83 -0.30 5.50
N PHE A 251 -0.49 0.67 4.66
CA PHE A 251 0.63 1.58 4.89
C PHE A 251 0.21 2.73 5.79
N THR A 252 1.08 3.07 6.73
CA THR A 252 0.90 4.15 7.68
C THR A 252 2.23 4.78 8.10
N ILE A 253 2.19 6.00 8.59
CA ILE A 253 3.32 6.58 9.32
C ILE A 253 3.18 6.13 10.77
N PHE A 254 3.98 5.15 11.14
CA PHE A 254 3.90 4.50 12.43
C PHE A 254 4.84 5.15 13.45
N HIS A 255 4.29 5.53 14.58
CA HIS A 255 5.02 5.98 15.76
C HIS A 255 5.07 4.84 16.76
N ALA A 256 6.26 4.33 17.02
CA ALA A 256 6.40 3.22 17.98
C ALA A 256 6.05 3.70 19.40
N PRO A 257 5.27 2.94 20.17
CA PRO A 257 4.98 3.27 21.56
C PRO A 257 6.28 3.44 22.36
N GLY A 258 6.39 4.55 23.10
CA GLY A 258 7.58 4.86 23.89
C GLY A 258 8.82 5.33 23.10
N ALA A 259 8.71 5.55 21.79
CA ALA A 259 9.79 6.12 21.02
C ALA A 259 10.01 7.61 21.38
N THR A 260 11.27 7.98 21.54
CA THR A 260 11.67 9.38 21.78
C THR A 260 11.76 10.19 20.47
N GLU A 261 11.76 9.52 19.34
CA GLU A 261 11.82 10.16 18.02
C GLU A 261 10.45 10.70 17.63
N THR A 262 10.40 11.97 17.26
CA THR A 262 9.18 12.68 16.86
C THR A 262 8.72 12.33 15.45
N ASN A 263 9.61 11.76 14.63
CA ASN A 263 9.32 11.39 13.26
C ASN A 263 8.80 9.95 13.19
N GLY A 264 7.57 9.77 12.68
CA GLY A 264 7.04 8.45 12.37
C GLY A 264 7.81 7.77 11.24
N VAL A 265 7.73 6.45 11.19
CA VAL A 265 8.37 5.61 10.17
C VAL A 265 7.31 5.11 9.19
N PHE A 266 7.53 5.31 7.89
CA PHE A 266 6.65 4.74 6.88
C PHE A 266 6.71 3.21 6.95
N SER A 267 5.60 2.62 7.31
CA SER A 267 5.51 1.20 7.70
C SER A 267 4.20 0.58 7.22
N MET A 268 4.16 -0.73 7.23
CA MET A 268 2.94 -1.50 7.01
C MET A 268 2.58 -2.24 8.29
N LEU A 269 1.28 -2.32 8.60
CA LEU A 269 0.75 -2.90 9.84
C LEU A 269 -0.27 -4.00 9.53
N ARG A 270 -0.27 -5.07 10.36
CA ARG A 270 -1.28 -6.13 10.33
C ARG A 270 -1.59 -6.66 11.72
N PRO A 271 -2.87 -6.70 12.15
CA PRO A 271 -3.27 -7.13 13.49
C PRO A 271 -3.47 -8.64 13.61
N PHE A 272 -3.32 -9.15 14.84
CA PHE A 272 -3.56 -10.53 15.22
C PHE A 272 -4.59 -10.65 16.35
N VAL A 273 -5.38 -11.70 16.28
CA VAL A 273 -6.32 -12.15 17.31
C VAL A 273 -5.91 -13.51 17.83
N PRO A 274 -6.34 -13.94 19.02
CA PRO A 274 -6.13 -15.32 19.45
C PRO A 274 -6.77 -16.30 18.46
N PHE A 275 -6.09 -17.40 18.18
CA PHE A 275 -6.65 -18.45 17.33
C PHE A 275 -7.90 -19.07 17.97
N SER A 276 -8.94 -19.30 17.18
CA SER A 276 -10.05 -20.17 17.48
C SER A 276 -10.55 -20.84 16.21
N SER A 277 -10.88 -22.12 16.29
CA SER A 277 -11.32 -22.91 15.13
C SER A 277 -12.65 -22.44 14.53
N ASP A 278 -13.48 -21.79 15.33
CA ASP A 278 -14.77 -21.21 14.95
C ASP A 278 -14.70 -19.72 14.60
N ASN A 279 -13.50 -19.12 14.62
CA ASN A 279 -13.26 -17.68 14.44
C ASN A 279 -14.06 -16.77 15.39
N ALA A 280 -14.47 -17.28 16.56
CA ALA A 280 -15.26 -16.53 17.52
C ALA A 280 -14.43 -15.48 18.28
N ARG A 281 -13.11 -15.73 18.45
CA ARG A 281 -12.21 -14.82 19.15
C ARG A 281 -11.81 -13.65 18.24
N LYS A 282 -12.11 -12.44 18.68
CA LYS A 282 -11.94 -11.22 17.89
C LYS A 282 -11.17 -10.13 18.63
N GLU A 283 -10.76 -10.39 19.86
CA GLU A 283 -10.00 -9.45 20.69
C GLU A 283 -8.60 -9.24 20.09
N LEU A 284 -8.11 -8.02 20.08
CA LEU A 284 -6.78 -7.71 19.56
C LEU A 284 -5.70 -8.25 20.51
N ARG A 285 -4.89 -9.17 20.03
CA ARG A 285 -3.79 -9.77 20.81
C ARG A 285 -2.45 -9.12 20.56
N ALA A 286 -2.19 -8.76 19.31
CA ALA A 286 -0.96 -8.13 18.87
C ALA A 286 -1.14 -7.47 17.49
N PHE A 287 -0.16 -6.70 17.08
CA PHE A 287 -0.01 -6.29 15.69
C PHE A 287 1.46 -6.32 15.28
N MET A 288 1.70 -6.69 14.03
CA MET A 288 3.02 -6.67 13.43
C MET A 288 3.18 -5.45 12.55
N VAL A 289 4.34 -4.82 12.64
CA VAL A 289 4.73 -3.67 11.83
C VAL A 289 6.00 -3.99 11.09
N VAL A 290 6.06 -3.68 9.80
CA VAL A 290 7.27 -3.76 8.98
C VAL A 290 7.65 -2.39 8.46
N SER A 291 8.92 -2.03 8.62
CA SER A 291 9.45 -0.73 8.20
C SER A 291 9.79 -0.71 6.71
N SER A 292 9.43 0.38 6.04
CA SER A 292 9.92 0.75 4.70
C SER A 292 10.97 1.86 4.72
N ASP A 293 11.36 2.39 5.89
CA ASP A 293 12.44 3.38 6.00
C ASP A 293 13.78 2.75 5.59
N PRO A 294 14.59 3.40 4.76
CA PRO A 294 15.85 2.84 4.26
C PRO A 294 16.82 2.35 5.34
N ARG A 295 16.83 2.98 6.52
CA ARG A 295 17.70 2.61 7.64
C ARG A 295 17.24 1.35 8.39
N THR A 296 15.94 1.07 8.33
CA THR A 296 15.31 -0.04 9.07
C THR A 296 14.46 -0.91 8.14
N TYR A 297 14.72 -0.86 6.84
CA TYR A 297 13.96 -1.57 5.82
C TYR A 297 13.84 -3.07 6.13
N GLY A 298 12.61 -3.56 6.11
CA GLY A 298 12.31 -4.97 6.35
C GLY A 298 12.41 -5.42 7.81
N GLN A 299 12.67 -4.52 8.77
CA GLN A 299 12.59 -4.87 10.18
C GLN A 299 11.13 -5.11 10.57
N LEU A 300 10.86 -6.33 11.01
CA LEU A 300 9.57 -6.76 11.53
C LEU A 300 9.56 -6.59 13.05
N LYS A 301 8.56 -5.88 13.58
CA LYS A 301 8.36 -5.70 15.02
C LYS A 301 6.95 -6.12 15.39
N VAL A 302 6.82 -6.89 16.47
CA VAL A 302 5.55 -7.35 17.00
C VAL A 302 5.29 -6.64 18.32
N TYR A 303 4.15 -5.97 18.39
CA TYR A 303 3.66 -5.29 19.59
C TYR A 303 2.54 -6.13 20.19
N LYS A 304 2.78 -6.72 21.37
CA LYS A 304 1.78 -7.45 22.14
C LYS A 304 0.95 -6.49 22.95
N VAL A 305 -0.35 -6.69 22.94
CA VAL A 305 -1.29 -5.89 23.73
C VAL A 305 -1.48 -6.53 25.09
N GLY A 306 -1.51 -5.71 26.16
CA GLY A 306 -1.71 -6.16 27.55
C GLY A 306 -3.15 -6.55 27.85
N GLU A 307 -3.35 -7.23 28.97
CA GLU A 307 -4.68 -7.57 29.49
C GLU A 307 -5.28 -6.37 30.29
N PRO A 308 -6.62 -6.15 30.22
CA PRO A 308 -7.59 -6.88 29.40
C PRO A 308 -7.38 -6.57 27.90
N LEU A 309 -7.61 -7.59 27.04
CA LEU A 309 -7.46 -7.44 25.60
C LEU A 309 -8.54 -6.48 25.06
N PRO A 310 -8.16 -5.46 24.29
CA PRO A 310 -9.12 -4.58 23.63
C PRO A 310 -9.83 -5.29 22.49
N GLU A 311 -10.95 -4.71 22.06
CA GLU A 311 -11.70 -5.19 20.91
C GLU A 311 -10.86 -5.14 19.63
N GLY A 312 -10.96 -6.16 18.80
CA GLY A 312 -10.25 -6.21 17.53
C GLY A 312 -11.05 -5.55 16.39
N PRO A 313 -10.42 -5.45 15.20
CA PRO A 313 -10.95 -4.67 14.08
C PRO A 313 -12.37 -5.04 13.65
N ALA A 314 -12.71 -6.31 13.65
CA ALA A 314 -14.03 -6.77 13.23
C ALA A 314 -15.13 -6.38 14.23
N THR A 315 -14.84 -6.43 15.54
CA THR A 315 -15.77 -5.99 16.59
C THR A 315 -15.97 -4.47 16.53
N ILE A 316 -14.89 -3.71 16.42
CA ILE A 316 -14.97 -2.24 16.27
C ILE A 316 -15.78 -1.84 15.04
N ALA A 317 -15.64 -2.55 13.93
CA ALA A 317 -16.44 -2.29 12.74
C ALA A 317 -17.93 -2.60 12.97
N ALA A 318 -18.25 -3.64 13.73
CA ALA A 318 -19.63 -3.95 14.12
C ALA A 318 -20.20 -2.89 15.08
N GLU A 319 -19.40 -2.37 16.02
CA GLU A 319 -19.79 -1.28 16.89
C GLU A 319 -20.13 -0.01 16.10
N PHE A 320 -19.33 0.34 15.09
CA PHE A 320 -19.66 1.44 14.18
C PHE A 320 -21.02 1.24 13.50
N GLY A 321 -21.31 0.03 13.04
CA GLY A 321 -22.58 -0.29 12.39
C GLY A 321 -23.78 -0.25 13.34
N SER A 322 -23.58 -0.61 14.61
CA SER A 322 -24.64 -0.69 15.62
C SER A 322 -24.91 0.64 16.36
N ASP A 323 -24.01 1.62 16.28
CA ASP A 323 -24.23 2.94 16.86
C ASP A 323 -25.37 3.67 16.12
N PRO A 324 -26.45 4.12 16.83
CA PRO A 324 -27.60 4.73 16.19
C PRO A 324 -27.27 5.99 15.39
N THR A 325 -26.34 6.81 15.85
CA THR A 325 -25.94 8.05 15.18
C THR A 325 -25.18 7.76 13.91
N VAL A 326 -24.27 6.79 13.96
CA VAL A 326 -23.49 6.34 12.79
C VAL A 326 -24.44 5.69 11.78
N SER A 327 -25.25 4.73 12.21
CA SER A 327 -26.18 3.99 11.34
C SER A 327 -27.15 4.94 10.60
N GLN A 328 -27.70 5.94 11.28
CA GLN A 328 -28.55 6.95 10.67
C GLN A 328 -27.80 7.74 9.58
N GLN A 329 -26.59 8.22 9.87
CA GLN A 329 -25.81 9.00 8.90
C GLN A 329 -25.34 8.18 7.71
N ILE A 330 -24.94 6.92 7.92
CA ILE A 330 -24.57 6.01 6.84
C ILE A 330 -25.77 5.72 5.95
N THR A 331 -26.94 5.44 6.52
CA THR A 331 -28.18 5.22 5.75
C THR A 331 -28.55 6.43 4.90
N LEU A 332 -28.34 7.65 5.40
CA LEU A 332 -28.59 8.88 4.63
C LEU A 332 -27.61 9.06 3.46
N LEU A 333 -26.37 8.59 3.62
CA LEU A 333 -25.33 8.65 2.58
C LEU A 333 -25.44 7.51 1.57
N ASP A 334 -26.03 6.36 1.96
CA ASP A 334 -26.21 5.15 1.12
C ASP A 334 -27.61 5.10 0.53
N GLN A 335 -28.04 6.19 -0.12
CA GLN A 335 -29.36 6.31 -0.74
C GLN A 335 -29.27 6.23 -2.27
N ARG A 336 -30.44 6.23 -2.94
CA ARG A 336 -30.54 6.21 -4.41
C ARG A 336 -29.64 7.27 -5.04
N GLY A 337 -28.72 6.82 -5.87
CA GLY A 337 -27.77 7.67 -6.58
C GLY A 337 -26.39 7.78 -5.91
N SER A 338 -26.22 7.23 -4.71
CA SER A 338 -24.91 7.17 -4.03
C SER A 338 -24.74 5.90 -3.22
N ARG A 339 -23.49 5.42 -3.14
CA ARG A 339 -23.07 4.27 -2.33
C ARG A 339 -21.99 4.64 -1.35
N VAL A 340 -22.11 4.12 -0.15
CA VAL A 340 -21.09 4.19 0.89
C VAL A 340 -20.06 3.08 0.68
N ILE A 341 -18.79 3.46 0.81
CA ILE A 341 -17.65 2.54 0.86
C ILE A 341 -16.87 2.88 2.13
N PHE A 342 -16.65 1.90 2.96
CA PHE A 342 -15.77 2.04 4.10
C PHE A 342 -14.32 1.85 3.66
N GLY A 343 -13.46 2.80 4.03
CA GLY A 343 -12.03 2.64 3.84
C GLY A 343 -11.41 1.70 4.88
N ASP A 344 -10.08 1.60 4.84
CA ASP A 344 -9.33 0.78 5.78
C ASP A 344 -9.51 1.26 7.21
N LEU A 345 -9.74 0.31 8.11
CA LEU A 345 -9.77 0.58 9.54
C LEU A 345 -8.33 0.70 10.04
N GLN A 346 -7.92 1.89 10.40
CA GLN A 346 -6.59 2.16 10.92
C GLN A 346 -6.56 1.97 12.43
N ILE A 347 -5.52 1.30 12.93
CA ILE A 347 -5.25 1.08 14.35
C ILE A 347 -4.10 2.01 14.73
N VAL A 348 -4.37 2.99 15.57
CA VAL A 348 -3.41 4.00 15.98
C VAL A 348 -3.10 3.81 17.46
N PRO A 349 -1.91 3.31 17.83
CA PRO A 349 -1.49 3.26 19.22
C PRO A 349 -1.27 4.68 19.74
N VAL A 350 -1.90 5.01 20.87
CA VAL A 350 -1.78 6.32 21.53
C VAL A 350 -1.59 6.09 23.03
N ALA A 351 -0.44 6.48 23.54
CA ALA A 351 -0.07 6.29 24.95
C ALA A 351 -0.33 4.84 25.44
N LYS A 352 -1.34 4.61 26.25
CA LYS A 352 -1.72 3.31 26.82
C LYS A 352 -2.90 2.64 26.10
N GLY A 353 -3.47 3.28 25.07
CA GLY A 353 -4.68 2.80 24.40
C GLY A 353 -4.53 2.71 22.88
N LEU A 354 -5.63 2.33 22.23
CA LEU A 354 -5.73 2.21 20.78
C LEU A 354 -6.89 3.06 20.30
N VAL A 355 -6.62 3.95 19.36
CA VAL A 355 -7.65 4.68 18.62
C VAL A 355 -7.87 3.97 17.30
N TYR A 356 -9.11 3.68 16.99
CA TYR A 356 -9.51 3.14 15.70
C TYR A 356 -10.10 4.26 14.86
N VAL A 357 -9.61 4.40 13.63
CA VAL A 357 -10.08 5.44 12.70
C VAL A 357 -10.45 4.80 11.37
N ARG A 358 -11.61 5.16 10.83
CA ARG A 358 -12.10 4.63 9.56
C ARG A 358 -12.71 5.72 8.70
N PRO A 359 -12.18 6.01 7.50
CA PRO A 359 -12.80 6.94 6.58
C PRO A 359 -14.04 6.32 5.92
N VAL A 360 -15.04 7.14 5.68
CA VAL A 360 -16.25 6.80 4.95
C VAL A 360 -16.26 7.55 3.64
N PHE A 361 -16.22 6.81 2.56
CA PHE A 361 -16.26 7.32 1.21
C PHE A 361 -17.67 7.21 0.65
N VAL A 362 -18.01 8.14 -0.25
CA VAL A 362 -19.23 8.07 -1.02
C VAL A 362 -18.88 8.18 -2.49
N ARG A 363 -19.44 7.28 -3.28
CA ARG A 363 -19.36 7.32 -4.74
C ARG A 363 -20.76 7.44 -5.34
N PRO A 364 -20.94 8.09 -6.50
CA PRO A 364 -22.17 8.00 -7.27
C PRO A 364 -22.44 6.57 -7.75
N ASP A 365 -23.72 6.19 -7.83
CA ASP A 365 -24.14 4.90 -8.42
C ASP A 365 -23.90 4.83 -9.93
N ASP A 366 -23.78 6.00 -10.59
CA ASP A 366 -23.49 6.08 -12.01
C ASP A 366 -22.07 5.57 -12.29
N ALA A 367 -21.96 4.48 -13.03
CA ALA A 367 -20.71 3.84 -13.42
C ALA A 367 -19.76 4.75 -14.24
N SER A 368 -20.30 5.83 -14.84
CA SER A 368 -19.49 6.84 -15.55
C SER A 368 -18.81 7.82 -14.61
N ALA A 369 -19.33 8.04 -13.41
CA ALA A 369 -18.76 8.93 -12.40
C ALA A 369 -17.73 8.20 -11.55
N ARG A 370 -16.43 8.40 -11.86
CA ARG A 370 -15.31 7.73 -11.19
C ARG A 370 -14.80 8.44 -9.93
N GLN A 371 -15.44 9.52 -9.51
CA GLN A 371 -14.98 10.29 -8.37
C GLN A 371 -15.54 9.72 -7.07
N VAL A 372 -14.63 9.44 -6.13
CA VAL A 372 -14.93 8.98 -4.79
C VAL A 372 -14.49 10.07 -3.80
N PHE A 373 -15.38 10.43 -2.87
CA PHE A 373 -15.12 11.52 -1.91
C PHE A 373 -15.19 10.99 -0.49
N VAL A 374 -14.22 11.38 0.35
CA VAL A 374 -14.33 11.21 1.80
C VAL A 374 -15.46 12.14 2.29
N ARG A 375 -16.43 11.58 3.00
CA ARG A 375 -17.57 12.33 3.53
C ARG A 375 -17.62 12.35 5.05
N LYS A 376 -17.15 11.30 5.70
CA LYS A 376 -17.12 11.18 7.15
C LYS A 376 -15.88 10.42 7.60
N ILE A 377 -15.55 10.62 8.84
CA ILE A 377 -14.56 9.84 9.59
C ILE A 377 -15.29 9.20 10.77
N LEU A 378 -15.16 7.89 10.90
CA LEU A 378 -15.53 7.14 12.10
C LEU A 378 -14.30 7.04 12.98
N ALA A 379 -14.47 7.20 14.28
CA ALA A 379 -13.40 6.94 15.23
C ALA A 379 -13.96 6.31 16.50
N SER A 380 -13.15 5.42 17.12
CA SER A 380 -13.50 4.74 18.37
C SER A 380 -12.31 4.73 19.33
N TYR A 381 -12.60 4.93 20.60
CA TYR A 381 -11.67 4.80 21.73
C TYR A 381 -12.46 4.39 22.96
N ASN A 382 -12.04 3.35 23.67
CA ASN A 382 -12.68 2.85 24.90
C ASN A 382 -14.22 2.75 24.75
N ASN A 383 -14.71 2.04 23.75
CA ASN A 383 -16.14 1.84 23.44
C ASN A 383 -16.92 3.14 23.15
N LYS A 384 -16.27 4.27 23.04
CA LYS A 384 -16.88 5.50 22.61
C LYS A 384 -16.73 5.65 21.10
N VAL A 385 -17.85 5.62 20.40
CA VAL A 385 -17.92 5.78 18.94
C VAL A 385 -18.28 7.21 18.59
N VAL A 386 -17.63 7.77 17.57
CA VAL A 386 -17.96 9.07 17.00
C VAL A 386 -17.94 9.04 15.47
N ILE A 387 -18.77 9.89 14.87
CA ILE A 387 -18.75 10.18 13.43
C ILE A 387 -18.59 11.69 13.25
N ALA A 388 -17.71 12.11 12.35
CA ALA A 388 -17.43 13.52 12.10
C ALA A 388 -17.14 13.78 10.61
N ASP A 389 -17.10 15.03 10.20
CA ASP A 389 -16.80 15.41 8.80
C ASP A 389 -15.30 15.33 8.48
N ASP A 390 -14.46 15.47 9.50
CA ASP A 390 -13.00 15.41 9.39
C ASP A 390 -12.38 14.77 10.62
N LEU A 391 -11.09 14.43 10.53
CA LEU A 391 -10.36 13.73 11.58
C LEU A 391 -10.17 14.60 12.82
N THR A 392 -9.90 15.89 12.67
CA THR A 392 -9.71 16.80 13.81
C THR A 392 -10.97 16.86 14.66
N THR A 393 -12.12 17.02 14.02
CA THR A 393 -13.43 17.03 14.70
C THR A 393 -13.73 15.69 15.37
N ALA A 394 -13.36 14.56 14.74
CA ALA A 394 -13.51 13.24 15.34
C ALA A 394 -12.70 13.11 16.62
N ILE A 395 -11.43 13.49 16.58
CA ILE A 395 -10.53 13.45 17.74
C ILE A 395 -11.01 14.39 18.86
N MET A 396 -11.46 15.62 18.56
CA MET A 396 -12.03 16.52 19.55
C MET A 396 -13.28 15.95 20.23
N ARG A 397 -14.09 15.20 19.52
CA ARG A 397 -15.27 14.52 20.09
C ARG A 397 -14.89 13.32 20.97
N LEU A 398 -13.83 12.58 20.60
CA LEU A 398 -13.32 11.49 21.43
C LEU A 398 -12.66 12.03 22.70
N PHE A 399 -11.86 13.08 22.58
CA PHE A 399 -11.05 13.67 23.65
C PHE A 399 -11.44 15.14 23.88
N PRO A 400 -12.49 15.41 24.68
CA PRO A 400 -12.88 16.76 25.04
C PRO A 400 -11.72 17.45 25.76
N GLY A 401 -11.22 18.53 25.21
CA GLY A 401 -10.04 19.24 25.76
C GLY A 401 -8.80 19.14 24.86
N TYR A 402 -8.83 18.30 23.82
CA TYR A 402 -7.81 18.34 22.79
C TYR A 402 -7.86 19.67 22.03
N ALA A 403 -6.81 20.47 22.14
CA ALA A 403 -6.69 21.80 21.52
C ALA A 403 -5.71 21.82 20.33
N GLY A 404 -5.15 20.66 19.95
CA GLY A 404 -4.21 20.56 18.84
C GLY A 404 -4.90 20.61 17.47
N SER A 405 -4.16 21.06 16.45
CA SER A 405 -4.54 20.92 15.04
C SER A 405 -3.79 19.74 14.44
N LEU A 406 -4.52 18.81 13.82
CA LEU A 406 -3.93 17.72 13.05
C LEU A 406 -3.57 18.17 11.62
N GLY A 407 -4.18 19.28 11.15
CA GLY A 407 -4.06 19.76 9.78
C GLY A 407 -2.70 20.35 9.41
N ASP A 408 -2.06 21.01 10.36
CA ASP A 408 -0.83 21.76 10.08
C ASP A 408 0.42 20.87 9.91
N ARG A 409 0.30 19.56 10.17
CA ARG A 409 1.43 18.61 10.06
C ARG A 409 1.35 17.68 8.86
N VAL A 410 0.19 17.52 8.25
CA VAL A 410 0.01 16.72 7.03
C VAL A 410 0.44 17.52 5.79
N GLY A 411 0.50 18.86 5.92
CA GLY A 411 0.92 19.77 4.84
C GLY A 411 2.42 20.12 4.82
N ASP A 412 3.13 19.92 5.93
CA ASP A 412 4.56 20.27 6.04
C ASP A 412 5.54 19.21 5.52
N GLY A 413 5.03 18.19 4.87
CA GLY A 413 5.83 17.47 3.87
C GLY A 413 6.05 18.38 2.67
N GLN A 414 6.75 19.50 2.84
CA GLN A 414 7.28 20.25 1.72
C GLN A 414 8.20 19.32 0.92
N VAL A 415 7.63 18.73 -0.13
CA VAL A 415 8.42 18.49 -1.32
C VAL A 415 8.84 19.86 -1.77
N ALA A 416 10.08 20.25 -1.50
CA ALA A 416 10.67 21.44 -2.09
C ALA A 416 10.45 21.33 -3.60
N ALA A 417 9.59 22.18 -4.13
CA ALA A 417 9.45 22.29 -5.57
C ALA A 417 10.84 22.62 -6.12
N PRO A 418 11.33 21.91 -7.14
CA PRO A 418 12.58 22.28 -7.77
C PRO A 418 12.45 23.71 -8.28
N ASP A 419 13.42 24.55 -7.91
CA ASP A 419 13.58 25.92 -8.38
C ASP A 419 13.53 25.92 -9.91
N ALA A 420 12.36 26.25 -10.45
CA ALA A 420 12.21 26.55 -11.85
C ALA A 420 12.75 27.97 -12.05
N THR A 421 14.03 28.08 -12.34
CA THR A 421 14.61 29.29 -12.91
C THR A 421 13.97 29.53 -14.28
N ALA A 422 12.87 30.28 -14.29
CA ALA A 422 12.35 30.91 -15.49
C ALA A 422 13.12 32.20 -15.73
N PRO A 423 13.44 32.53 -17.01
CA PRO A 423 14.16 33.76 -17.32
C PRO A 423 13.27 34.99 -17.06
N ASP A 424 13.89 35.97 -16.46
CA ASP A 424 13.45 37.30 -16.10
C ASP A 424 12.77 38.04 -17.29
N VAL A 425 11.53 38.46 -17.08
CA VAL A 425 10.94 39.59 -17.86
C VAL A 425 10.24 40.53 -16.88
N GLY A 426 10.93 41.62 -16.59
CA GLY A 426 10.51 42.95 -16.28
C GLY A 426 9.31 43.22 -15.37
N GLY A 427 9.62 43.67 -14.16
CA GLY A 427 9.07 44.82 -13.48
C GLY A 427 7.59 44.88 -13.13
N THR A 428 7.27 44.74 -11.83
CA THR A 428 6.50 45.73 -11.07
C THR A 428 6.55 45.37 -9.55
N THR A 429 6.75 46.42 -8.77
CA THR A 429 6.86 46.50 -7.31
C THR A 429 5.80 45.73 -6.56
N ALA A 430 6.21 44.72 -5.73
CA ALA A 430 5.37 44.04 -4.74
C ALA A 430 5.65 44.69 -3.38
N THR A 431 4.57 45.15 -2.76
CA THR A 431 4.50 45.67 -1.40
C THR A 431 4.67 44.51 -0.42
N THR A 432 5.68 44.58 0.42
CA THR A 432 5.94 43.65 1.53
C THR A 432 4.87 43.81 2.60
N VAL A 433 4.10 42.77 2.88
CA VAL A 433 3.29 42.62 4.07
C VAL A 433 4.09 41.83 5.10
N PRO A 434 4.28 42.30 6.34
CA PRO A 434 5.01 41.56 7.33
C PRO A 434 4.16 40.39 7.83
N SER A 435 4.67 39.16 7.67
CA SER A 435 4.11 37.95 8.23
C SER A 435 4.48 37.87 9.71
N SER A 436 3.54 38.20 10.58
CA SER A 436 3.65 37.95 12.02
C SER A 436 3.30 36.46 12.28
N VAL A 437 4.30 35.66 12.57
CA VAL A 437 4.14 34.30 13.10
C VAL A 437 3.58 34.42 14.54
N PRO A 438 2.48 33.75 14.89
CA PRO A 438 2.04 33.70 16.27
C PRO A 438 3.05 32.87 17.08
N SER A 439 3.65 33.51 18.07
CA SER A 439 4.51 32.85 19.06
C SER A 439 3.63 32.02 19.98
N GLY A 440 3.52 30.71 19.73
CA GLY A 440 2.68 29.81 20.52
C GLY A 440 2.49 28.40 19.97
N ALA A 441 3.18 28.04 18.90
CA ALA A 441 3.13 26.67 18.41
C ALA A 441 3.88 25.72 19.35
N GLN A 442 3.15 24.86 20.06
CA GLN A 442 3.71 23.82 20.90
C GLN A 442 4.48 22.79 20.04
N SER A 443 5.60 22.33 20.54
CA SER A 443 6.42 21.32 19.86
C SER A 443 5.74 19.94 19.85
N ALA A 444 6.11 19.07 18.91
CA ALA A 444 5.58 17.72 18.82
C ALA A 444 5.69 16.89 20.12
N PRO A 445 6.81 16.99 20.88
CA PRO A 445 6.92 16.35 22.20
C PRO A 445 5.93 16.89 23.22
N GLU A 446 5.66 18.21 23.22
CA GLU A 446 4.71 18.84 24.15
C GLU A 446 3.27 18.44 23.87
N LEU A 447 2.89 18.27 22.59
CA LEU A 447 1.56 17.79 22.21
C LEU A 447 1.36 16.30 22.49
N LEU A 448 2.42 15.49 22.36
CA LEU A 448 2.41 14.09 22.76
C LEU A 448 2.26 13.97 24.30
N ALA A 449 3.02 14.73 25.05
CA ALA A 449 2.91 14.76 26.51
C ALA A 449 1.53 15.28 26.98
N GLN A 450 0.95 16.24 26.25
CA GLN A 450 -0.39 16.72 26.54
C GLN A 450 -1.47 15.69 26.18
N ALA A 451 -1.29 14.95 25.09
CA ALA A 451 -2.15 13.82 24.74
C ALA A 451 -2.04 12.72 25.81
N GLU A 452 -0.83 12.36 26.25
CA GLU A 452 -0.62 11.41 27.35
C GLU A 452 -1.32 11.81 28.63
N THR A 453 -1.22 13.11 29.03
CA THR A 453 -1.91 13.63 30.23
C THR A 453 -3.44 13.59 30.10
N LEU A 454 -3.97 13.83 28.91
CA LEU A 454 -5.41 13.75 28.66
C LEU A 454 -5.92 12.31 28.62
N PHE A 455 -5.11 11.37 28.14
CA PHE A 455 -5.42 9.94 28.21
C PHE A 455 -5.42 9.41 29.64
N ASP A 456 -4.47 9.85 30.48
CA ASP A 456 -4.42 9.48 31.91
C ASP A 456 -5.54 10.10 32.74
N GLN A 457 -6.22 11.16 32.25
CA GLN A 457 -7.40 11.80 32.91
C GLN A 457 -8.73 11.19 32.42
N ALA A 458 -8.73 10.42 31.32
CA ALA A 458 -9.95 9.84 30.78
C ALA A 458 -10.21 8.40 31.29
N ASP A 459 -9.26 7.78 32.00
CA ASP A 459 -9.39 6.56 32.80
C ASP A 459 -9.86 6.90 34.24
#